data_ef289a2f5f4304a702ea913dfe519e11
#
_entry.id   ef289a2f5f4304a702ea913dfe519e11
#
_cell.length_a   1.000
_cell.length_b   1.000
_cell.length_c   1.000
_cell.angle_alpha   90.00
_cell.angle_beta   90.00
_cell.angle_gamma   90.00
#
_symmetry.space_group_name_H-M   'P 1'
#
loop_
_entity.id
_entity.type
_entity.pdbx_description
1 polymer ?
#
loop_
_entity_poly.entity_id
_entity_poly.type
_entity_poly.pdbx_seq_one_letter_code
_entity_poly.pdbx_strand_id
1 'polypeptide(L)'
;VKRISIITPCFNEEENVEELYRQVCAVTETMPQYEWEHIFIDNASTDGTVPILRKLAAADPRVKVIINTRNFGQVRSPFHAIFQATGDAVVTMVADLQDPPSLMTAFIEKWEAGYLIALGQKISSDESRLLYLLRTAYYELVRRLSDVELIDHVTGFGIYDRKVIEVFRKIDDPYPYGRGLISDLGYDIARIPYRQPERKRGLTKNNFYSLYDLAMLGITSHSKVPLRLATLIGFFLASVSLVIAIVYFIYKLVFWSRFPVGQAPVVIGLFLFSSVQLFFTGVLGEYIAAIHTQVLHRPLVIEKERINF
;
A
#
# COMPACT_ATOMS: atom_id res chain seq x y z
N VAL A 1 -10.37 -19.59 -25.45
CA VAL A 1 -10.73 -18.16 -25.18
C VAL A 1 -10.01 -17.74 -23.89
N LYS A 2 -9.32 -16.58 -23.92
CA LYS A 2 -8.68 -16.03 -22.72
C LYS A 2 -9.74 -15.45 -21.78
N ARG A 3 -9.56 -15.65 -20.49
CA ARG A 3 -10.44 -15.10 -19.45
C ARG A 3 -9.78 -13.94 -18.74
N ILE A 4 -10.54 -12.89 -18.44
CA ILE A 4 -10.09 -11.73 -17.66
C ILE A 4 -10.96 -11.60 -16.42
N SER A 5 -10.31 -11.52 -15.26
CA SER A 5 -10.97 -11.28 -13.98
C SER A 5 -10.90 -9.80 -13.63
N ILE A 6 -12.01 -9.22 -13.23
CA ILE A 6 -12.08 -7.84 -12.75
C ILE A 6 -12.28 -7.89 -11.23
N ILE A 7 -11.45 -7.20 -10.47
CA ILE A 7 -11.50 -7.18 -9.01
C ILE A 7 -11.89 -5.78 -8.53
N THR A 8 -12.96 -5.72 -7.75
CA THR A 8 -13.46 -4.48 -7.18
C THR A 8 -13.67 -4.61 -5.68
N PRO A 9 -12.80 -4.04 -4.86
CA PRO A 9 -13.03 -3.93 -3.43
C PRO A 9 -14.09 -2.87 -3.13
N CYS A 10 -15.01 -3.19 -2.19
CA CYS A 10 -16.10 -2.32 -1.78
C CYS A 10 -16.11 -2.13 -0.27
N PHE A 11 -16.44 -0.93 0.19
CA PHE A 11 -16.76 -0.63 1.59
C PHE A 11 -17.68 0.59 1.69
N ASN A 12 -18.99 0.37 1.90
CA ASN A 12 -20.02 1.39 1.89
C ASN A 12 -20.02 2.20 0.58
N GLU A 13 -20.33 1.52 -0.51
CA GLU A 13 -20.33 2.05 -1.87
C GLU A 13 -21.70 1.85 -2.55
N GLU A 14 -22.81 1.88 -1.79
CA GLU A 14 -24.17 1.65 -2.30
C GLU A 14 -24.57 2.57 -3.45
N GLU A 15 -24.03 3.80 -3.48
CA GLU A 15 -24.30 4.78 -4.53
C GLU A 15 -23.49 4.54 -5.82
N ASN A 16 -22.44 3.70 -5.77
CA ASN A 16 -21.46 3.56 -6.85
C ASN A 16 -21.44 2.19 -7.51
N VAL A 17 -21.67 1.09 -6.76
CA VAL A 17 -21.44 -0.28 -7.26
C VAL A 17 -22.31 -0.65 -8.46
N GLU A 18 -23.58 -0.23 -8.52
CA GLU A 18 -24.46 -0.53 -9.65
C GLU A 18 -24.03 0.23 -10.92
N GLU A 19 -23.64 1.48 -10.79
CA GLU A 19 -23.13 2.28 -11.88
C GLU A 19 -21.79 1.76 -12.41
N LEU A 20 -20.87 1.38 -11.50
CA LEU A 20 -19.59 0.77 -11.88
C LEU A 20 -19.83 -0.52 -12.66
N TYR A 21 -20.69 -1.41 -12.16
CA TYR A 21 -21.03 -2.66 -12.86
C TYR A 21 -21.55 -2.39 -14.27
N ARG A 22 -22.46 -1.41 -14.42
CA ARG A 22 -23.03 -1.03 -15.73
C ARG A 22 -21.93 -0.53 -16.68
N GLN A 23 -20.99 0.30 -16.22
CA GLN A 23 -19.87 0.78 -17.02
C GLN A 23 -18.91 -0.34 -17.41
N VAL A 24 -18.63 -1.27 -16.49
CA VAL A 24 -17.81 -2.45 -16.77
C VAL A 24 -18.47 -3.32 -17.84
N CYS A 25 -19.77 -3.60 -17.71
CA CYS A 25 -20.52 -4.36 -18.74
C CYS A 25 -20.43 -3.70 -20.10
N ALA A 26 -20.64 -2.38 -20.20
CA ALA A 26 -20.55 -1.64 -21.45
C ALA A 26 -19.16 -1.79 -22.12
N VAL A 27 -18.08 -1.84 -21.35
CA VAL A 27 -16.73 -2.08 -21.87
C VAL A 27 -16.54 -3.54 -22.28
N THR A 28 -16.96 -4.49 -21.45
CA THR A 28 -16.76 -5.93 -21.73
C THR A 28 -17.56 -6.40 -22.95
N GLU A 29 -18.74 -5.82 -23.21
CA GLU A 29 -19.54 -6.07 -24.40
C GLU A 29 -18.84 -5.66 -25.71
N THR A 30 -17.91 -4.70 -25.66
CA THR A 30 -17.10 -4.30 -26.83
C THR A 30 -15.97 -5.30 -27.14
N MET A 31 -15.72 -6.25 -26.27
CA MET A 31 -14.60 -7.20 -26.37
C MET A 31 -15.09 -8.65 -26.21
N PRO A 32 -15.94 -9.16 -27.10
CA PRO A 32 -16.57 -10.48 -27.00
C PRO A 32 -15.59 -11.67 -27.19
N GLN A 33 -14.34 -11.38 -27.58
CA GLN A 33 -13.28 -12.39 -27.72
C GLN A 33 -12.73 -12.90 -26.38
N TYR A 34 -13.10 -12.25 -25.24
CA TYR A 34 -12.69 -12.66 -23.91
C TYR A 34 -13.86 -13.20 -23.10
N GLU A 35 -13.58 -14.17 -22.23
CA GLU A 35 -14.47 -14.51 -21.13
C GLU A 35 -14.19 -13.57 -19.95
N TRP A 36 -15.25 -13.22 -19.20
CA TRP A 36 -15.18 -12.26 -18.11
C TRP A 36 -15.72 -12.83 -16.81
N GLU A 37 -15.06 -12.52 -15.72
CA GLU A 37 -15.63 -12.62 -14.38
C GLU A 37 -15.39 -11.30 -13.63
N HIS A 38 -16.37 -10.88 -12.83
CA HIS A 38 -16.26 -9.68 -12.00
C HIS A 38 -16.42 -10.06 -10.54
N ILE A 39 -15.33 -10.01 -9.79
CA ILE A 39 -15.26 -10.36 -8.37
C ILE A 39 -15.34 -9.09 -7.54
N PHE A 40 -16.45 -8.91 -6.85
CA PHE A 40 -16.59 -7.90 -5.81
C PHE A 40 -16.19 -8.48 -4.47
N ILE A 41 -15.37 -7.76 -3.70
CA ILE A 41 -15.07 -8.11 -2.32
C ILE A 41 -15.56 -7.01 -1.40
N ASP A 42 -16.62 -7.32 -0.65
CA ASP A 42 -17.21 -6.43 0.33
C ASP A 42 -16.48 -6.54 1.67
N ASN A 43 -16.01 -5.41 2.16
CA ASN A 43 -15.21 -5.31 3.37
C ASN A 43 -16.08 -5.06 4.62
N ALA A 44 -17.20 -5.80 4.74
CA ALA A 44 -18.23 -5.68 5.77
C ALA A 44 -18.94 -4.31 5.77
N SER A 45 -19.50 -3.96 4.61
CA SER A 45 -20.32 -2.74 4.48
C SER A 45 -21.53 -2.75 5.40
N THR A 46 -21.90 -1.57 5.86
CA THR A 46 -23.03 -1.33 6.77
C THR A 46 -24.21 -0.60 6.12
N ASP A 47 -24.05 -0.21 4.85
CA ASP A 47 -25.06 0.43 4.00
C ASP A 47 -25.76 -0.60 3.06
N GLY A 48 -26.38 -0.13 1.99
CA GLY A 48 -27.05 -0.95 0.98
C GLY A 48 -26.12 -1.68 0.00
N THR A 49 -24.80 -1.62 0.13
CA THR A 49 -23.82 -2.23 -0.81
C THR A 49 -24.05 -3.72 -0.97
N VAL A 50 -24.12 -4.50 0.12
CA VAL A 50 -24.28 -5.96 0.07
C VAL A 50 -25.60 -6.40 -0.59
N PRO A 51 -26.76 -5.81 -0.25
CA PRO A 51 -28.01 -6.08 -0.99
C PRO A 51 -27.91 -5.85 -2.50
N ILE A 52 -27.24 -4.76 -2.92
CA ILE A 52 -27.06 -4.46 -4.34
C ILE A 52 -26.17 -5.54 -5.02
N LEU A 53 -25.04 -5.88 -4.41
CA LEU A 53 -24.13 -6.91 -4.92
C LEU A 53 -24.83 -8.27 -5.05
N ARG A 54 -25.67 -8.66 -4.09
CA ARG A 54 -26.48 -9.89 -4.17
C ARG A 54 -27.45 -9.87 -5.36
N LYS A 55 -28.10 -8.74 -5.60
CA LYS A 55 -29.00 -8.55 -6.74
C LYS A 55 -28.25 -8.68 -8.07
N LEU A 56 -27.06 -8.07 -8.18
CA LEU A 56 -26.21 -8.18 -9.36
C LEU A 56 -25.76 -9.63 -9.60
N ALA A 57 -25.30 -10.32 -8.56
CA ALA A 57 -24.87 -11.73 -8.67
C ALA A 57 -26.02 -12.69 -8.99
N ALA A 58 -27.24 -12.39 -8.56
CA ALA A 58 -28.43 -13.18 -8.92
C ALA A 58 -28.85 -12.98 -10.40
N ALA A 59 -28.58 -11.79 -10.96
CA ALA A 59 -28.90 -11.45 -12.33
C ALA A 59 -27.82 -11.89 -13.34
N ASP A 60 -26.55 -11.92 -12.94
CA ASP A 60 -25.42 -12.28 -13.79
C ASP A 60 -24.47 -13.25 -13.07
N PRO A 61 -24.37 -14.53 -13.52
CA PRO A 61 -23.49 -15.52 -12.91
C PRO A 61 -21.98 -15.20 -13.06
N ARG A 62 -21.61 -14.26 -13.92
CA ARG A 62 -20.22 -13.77 -14.04
C ARG A 62 -19.82 -12.87 -12.88
N VAL A 63 -20.81 -12.32 -12.17
CA VAL A 63 -20.61 -11.53 -10.96
C VAL A 63 -20.44 -12.47 -9.77
N LYS A 64 -19.27 -12.40 -9.17
CA LYS A 64 -18.90 -13.14 -7.96
C LYS A 64 -18.77 -12.20 -6.80
N VAL A 65 -19.23 -12.61 -5.62
CA VAL A 65 -19.17 -11.73 -4.43
C VAL A 65 -18.55 -12.47 -3.26
N ILE A 66 -17.57 -11.83 -2.63
CA ILE A 66 -16.97 -12.24 -1.36
C ILE A 66 -17.42 -11.22 -0.31
N ILE A 67 -18.02 -11.68 0.78
CA ILE A 67 -18.42 -10.83 1.90
C ILE A 67 -17.55 -11.17 3.10
N ASN A 68 -16.80 -10.19 3.60
CA ASN A 68 -15.91 -10.36 4.74
C ASN A 68 -16.69 -10.31 6.08
N THR A 69 -16.16 -10.95 7.12
CA THR A 69 -16.74 -10.91 8.48
C THR A 69 -16.60 -9.54 9.16
N ARG A 70 -15.59 -8.78 8.80
CA ARG A 70 -15.28 -7.41 9.25
C ARG A 70 -14.48 -6.65 8.23
N ASN A 71 -14.25 -5.37 8.44
CA ASN A 71 -13.31 -4.60 7.63
C ASN A 71 -11.86 -5.05 7.91
N PHE A 72 -11.19 -5.61 6.89
CA PHE A 72 -9.78 -6.03 6.91
C PHE A 72 -8.84 -4.99 6.30
N GLY A 73 -9.36 -3.82 5.91
CA GLY A 73 -8.59 -2.72 5.34
C GLY A 73 -8.41 -2.80 3.83
N GLN A 74 -7.81 -1.73 3.32
CA GLN A 74 -7.65 -1.50 1.87
C GLN A 74 -6.49 -2.26 1.24
N VAL A 75 -5.69 -2.98 2.04
CA VAL A 75 -4.53 -3.76 1.57
C VAL A 75 -4.90 -5.24 1.47
N ARG A 76 -5.36 -5.84 2.56
CA ARG A 76 -5.57 -7.29 2.66
C ARG A 76 -6.78 -7.77 1.85
N SER A 77 -7.89 -7.04 1.91
CA SER A 77 -9.13 -7.40 1.24
C SER A 77 -8.97 -7.48 -0.29
N PRO A 78 -8.42 -6.48 -1.00
CA PRO A 78 -8.20 -6.57 -2.44
C PRO A 78 -7.28 -7.72 -2.84
N PHE A 79 -6.16 -7.94 -2.14
CA PHE A 79 -5.25 -9.04 -2.45
C PHE A 79 -5.88 -10.41 -2.28
N HIS A 80 -6.74 -10.57 -1.27
CA HIS A 80 -7.51 -11.80 -1.13
C HIS A 80 -8.38 -12.08 -2.37
N ALA A 81 -9.10 -11.08 -2.88
CA ALA A 81 -9.91 -11.23 -4.08
C ALA A 81 -9.07 -11.49 -5.35
N ILE A 82 -7.93 -10.82 -5.49
CA ILE A 82 -6.97 -11.07 -6.57
C ILE A 82 -6.55 -12.56 -6.59
N PHE A 83 -6.33 -13.16 -5.43
CA PHE A 83 -5.97 -14.58 -5.33
C PHE A 83 -7.14 -15.54 -5.63
N GLN A 84 -8.39 -15.08 -5.59
CA GLN A 84 -9.55 -15.89 -6.02
C GLN A 84 -9.83 -15.80 -7.52
N ALA A 85 -9.20 -14.86 -8.23
CA ALA A 85 -9.36 -14.69 -9.66
C ALA A 85 -8.94 -15.96 -10.44
N THR A 86 -9.71 -16.33 -11.48
CA THR A 86 -9.44 -17.50 -12.33
C THR A 86 -8.95 -17.14 -13.72
N GLY A 87 -9.02 -15.88 -14.13
CA GLY A 87 -8.64 -15.37 -15.45
C GLY A 87 -7.15 -15.47 -15.76
N ASP A 88 -6.81 -15.42 -17.06
CA ASP A 88 -5.43 -15.34 -17.55
C ASP A 88 -4.77 -14.00 -17.22
N ALA A 89 -5.59 -12.97 -17.00
CA ALA A 89 -5.18 -11.68 -16.48
C ALA A 89 -6.20 -11.14 -15.46
N VAL A 90 -5.74 -10.27 -14.58
CA VAL A 90 -6.55 -9.66 -13.53
C VAL A 90 -6.51 -8.14 -13.66
N VAL A 91 -7.67 -7.51 -13.81
CA VAL A 91 -7.83 -6.05 -13.75
C VAL A 91 -8.30 -5.67 -12.35
N THR A 92 -7.65 -4.70 -11.73
CA THR A 92 -8.05 -4.16 -10.43
C THR A 92 -8.58 -2.74 -10.58
N MET A 93 -9.72 -2.44 -9.99
CA MET A 93 -10.30 -1.09 -9.95
C MET A 93 -11.10 -0.86 -8.68
N VAL A 94 -11.14 0.37 -8.20
CA VAL A 94 -11.93 0.74 -7.00
C VAL A 94 -13.39 1.05 -7.35
N ALA A 95 -14.29 0.91 -6.35
CA ALA A 95 -15.73 1.09 -6.56
C ALA A 95 -16.19 2.55 -6.71
N ASP A 96 -15.38 3.54 -6.33
CA ASP A 96 -15.76 4.96 -6.23
C ASP A 96 -15.79 5.73 -7.55
N LEU A 97 -15.69 5.02 -8.69
CA LEU A 97 -15.70 5.57 -10.05
C LEU A 97 -14.53 6.53 -10.36
N GLN A 98 -13.49 6.56 -9.53
CA GLN A 98 -12.28 7.33 -9.81
C GLN A 98 -11.31 6.60 -10.76
N ASP A 99 -11.50 5.30 -10.94
CA ASP A 99 -10.78 4.46 -11.89
C ASP A 99 -11.72 4.18 -13.09
N PRO A 100 -11.59 4.88 -14.22
CA PRO A 100 -12.54 4.75 -15.31
C PRO A 100 -12.46 3.39 -16.02
N PRO A 101 -13.54 2.59 -16.06
CA PRO A 101 -13.55 1.27 -16.71
C PRO A 101 -13.14 1.30 -18.19
N SER A 102 -13.33 2.43 -18.87
CA SER A 102 -12.92 2.61 -20.27
C SER A 102 -11.42 2.39 -20.53
N LEU A 103 -10.57 2.51 -19.50
CA LEU A 103 -9.14 2.24 -19.63
C LEU A 103 -8.82 0.73 -19.71
N MET A 104 -9.75 -0.15 -19.40
CA MET A 104 -9.56 -1.59 -19.52
C MET A 104 -9.11 -1.99 -20.93
N THR A 105 -9.67 -1.34 -21.98
CA THR A 105 -9.27 -1.61 -23.36
C THR A 105 -7.77 -1.34 -23.57
N ALA A 106 -7.28 -0.18 -23.12
CA ALA A 106 -5.87 0.17 -23.25
C ALA A 106 -4.96 -0.75 -22.39
N PHE A 107 -5.42 -1.18 -21.23
CA PHE A 107 -4.68 -2.16 -20.41
C PHE A 107 -4.55 -3.50 -21.12
N ILE A 108 -5.65 -4.00 -21.72
CA ILE A 108 -5.67 -5.28 -22.44
C ILE A 108 -4.79 -5.20 -23.69
N GLU A 109 -4.82 -4.10 -24.45
CA GLU A 109 -3.93 -3.90 -25.60
C GLU A 109 -2.44 -4.01 -25.19
N LYS A 110 -2.05 -3.43 -24.04
CA LYS A 110 -0.68 -3.56 -23.52
C LYS A 110 -0.35 -4.97 -23.09
N TRP A 111 -1.31 -5.67 -22.43
CA TRP A 111 -1.14 -7.05 -22.04
C TRP A 111 -0.99 -7.98 -23.26
N GLU A 112 -1.80 -7.80 -24.31
CA GLU A 112 -1.66 -8.55 -25.57
C GLU A 112 -0.37 -8.23 -26.32
N ALA A 113 0.17 -7.03 -26.12
CA ALA A 113 1.51 -6.66 -26.64
C ALA A 113 2.67 -7.28 -25.85
N GLY A 114 2.38 -8.08 -24.80
CA GLY A 114 3.36 -8.84 -24.03
C GLY A 114 3.80 -8.22 -22.70
N TYR A 115 3.24 -7.08 -22.29
CA TYR A 115 3.48 -6.53 -20.95
C TYR A 115 2.79 -7.37 -19.89
N LEU A 116 3.52 -7.84 -18.89
CA LEU A 116 2.93 -8.58 -17.78
C LEU A 116 2.16 -7.68 -16.79
N ILE A 117 2.45 -6.39 -16.80
CA ILE A 117 1.81 -5.40 -15.96
C ILE A 117 1.56 -4.13 -16.79
N ALA A 118 0.32 -3.63 -16.79
CA ALA A 118 0.01 -2.30 -17.33
C ALA A 118 -0.82 -1.52 -16.31
N LEU A 119 -0.35 -0.30 -15.95
CA LEU A 119 -0.90 0.48 -14.86
C LEU A 119 -1.38 1.85 -15.32
N GLY A 120 -2.49 2.30 -14.75
CA GLY A 120 -2.95 3.67 -14.86
C GLY A 120 -2.07 4.63 -14.05
N GLN A 121 -1.49 5.61 -14.73
CA GLN A 121 -0.69 6.67 -14.12
C GLN A 121 -1.47 7.98 -14.11
N LYS A 122 -1.73 8.54 -12.93
CA LYS A 122 -2.43 9.82 -12.77
C LYS A 122 -1.55 10.97 -13.24
N ILE A 123 -2.04 11.76 -14.22
CA ILE A 123 -1.31 12.92 -14.77
C ILE A 123 -1.50 14.17 -13.90
N SER A 124 -2.68 14.32 -13.27
CA SER A 124 -3.00 15.46 -12.40
C SER A 124 -4.01 15.05 -11.33
N SER A 125 -3.89 15.64 -10.16
CA SER A 125 -4.92 15.66 -9.13
C SER A 125 -5.16 17.12 -8.74
N ASP A 126 -6.42 17.52 -8.61
CA ASP A 126 -6.83 18.86 -8.14
C ASP A 126 -6.63 18.97 -6.61
N GLU A 127 -5.39 18.75 -6.15
CA GLU A 127 -5.03 18.85 -4.74
C GLU A 127 -4.52 20.26 -4.39
N SER A 128 -4.68 20.64 -3.12
CA SER A 128 -4.08 21.88 -2.64
C SER A 128 -2.54 21.84 -2.77
N ARG A 129 -1.92 22.97 -3.13
CA ARG A 129 -0.46 23.09 -3.34
C ARG A 129 0.35 22.58 -2.14
N LEU A 130 -0.15 22.75 -0.93
CA LEU A 130 0.51 22.28 0.30
C LEU A 130 0.50 20.76 0.40
N LEU A 131 -0.63 20.11 0.13
CA LEU A 131 -0.74 18.64 0.12
C LEU A 131 0.11 18.02 -0.98
N TYR A 132 0.16 18.65 -2.16
CA TYR A 132 1.04 18.25 -3.25
C TYR A 132 2.53 18.30 -2.83
N LEU A 133 2.97 19.38 -2.19
CA LEU A 133 4.35 19.56 -1.69
C LEU A 133 4.71 18.51 -0.63
N LEU A 134 3.83 18.30 0.35
CA LEU A 134 4.03 17.29 1.40
C LEU A 134 4.09 15.88 0.81
N ARG A 135 3.23 15.56 -0.14
CA ARG A 135 3.23 14.27 -0.83
C ARG A 135 4.49 14.08 -1.67
N THR A 136 4.92 15.12 -2.39
CA THR A 136 6.15 15.09 -3.19
C THR A 136 7.37 14.89 -2.30
N ALA A 137 7.45 15.61 -1.18
CA ALA A 137 8.51 15.45 -0.20
C ALA A 137 8.52 14.03 0.41
N TYR A 138 7.34 13.47 0.70
CA TYR A 138 7.21 12.10 1.17
C TYR A 138 7.72 11.10 0.12
N TYR A 139 7.28 11.19 -1.15
CA TYR A 139 7.76 10.29 -2.21
C TYR A 139 9.25 10.43 -2.46
N GLU A 140 9.79 11.65 -2.43
CA GLU A 140 11.23 11.87 -2.56
C GLU A 140 12.00 11.26 -1.39
N LEU A 141 11.48 11.40 -0.16
CA LEU A 141 12.06 10.76 1.02
C LEU A 141 12.03 9.23 0.89
N VAL A 142 10.88 8.66 0.56
CA VAL A 142 10.73 7.20 0.39
C VAL A 142 11.62 6.71 -0.74
N ARG A 143 11.69 7.42 -1.87
CA ARG A 143 12.58 7.09 -3.01
C ARG A 143 14.05 7.04 -2.61
N ARG A 144 14.50 8.00 -1.78
CA ARG A 144 15.89 8.02 -1.26
C ARG A 144 16.15 6.95 -0.19
N LEU A 145 15.11 6.56 0.53
CA LEU A 145 15.20 5.59 1.62
C LEU A 145 14.84 4.16 1.19
N SER A 146 14.25 3.97 0.02
CA SER A 146 13.86 2.66 -0.50
C SER A 146 14.97 2.07 -1.37
N ASP A 147 15.23 0.79 -1.21
CA ASP A 147 16.10 0.02 -2.12
C ASP A 147 15.39 -0.26 -3.46
N VAL A 148 14.10 0.11 -3.61
CA VAL A 148 13.25 -0.12 -4.78
C VAL A 148 12.73 1.20 -5.33
N GLU A 149 12.80 1.38 -6.64
CA GLU A 149 12.25 2.54 -7.33
C GLU A 149 10.72 2.46 -7.38
N LEU A 150 10.06 3.11 -6.41
CA LEU A 150 8.59 3.18 -6.39
C LEU A 150 8.08 3.98 -7.59
N ILE A 151 7.05 3.44 -8.24
CA ILE A 151 6.42 4.09 -9.40
C ILE A 151 5.51 5.22 -8.90
N ASP A 152 5.85 6.44 -9.30
CA ASP A 152 5.09 7.63 -8.92
C ASP A 152 3.69 7.65 -9.54
N HIS A 153 2.72 8.16 -8.77
CA HIS A 153 1.34 8.42 -9.21
C HIS A 153 0.52 7.20 -9.68
N VAL A 154 0.90 5.99 -9.20
CA VAL A 154 0.17 4.74 -9.48
C VAL A 154 -0.62 4.31 -8.24
N THR A 155 -1.88 3.87 -8.43
CA THR A 155 -2.76 3.42 -7.34
C THR A 155 -2.95 1.92 -7.27
N GLY A 156 -2.41 1.18 -8.24
CA GLY A 156 -2.70 -0.24 -8.41
C GLY A 156 -3.81 -0.51 -9.44
N PHE A 157 -4.51 0.51 -9.92
CA PHE A 157 -5.44 0.39 -11.04
C PHE A 157 -4.70 -0.04 -12.31
N GLY A 158 -5.05 -1.18 -12.88
CA GLY A 158 -4.36 -1.74 -14.03
C GLY A 158 -4.66 -3.22 -14.26
N ILE A 159 -3.90 -3.81 -15.18
CA ILE A 159 -3.97 -5.24 -15.50
C ILE A 159 -2.68 -5.95 -15.11
N TYR A 160 -2.83 -7.15 -14.60
CA TYR A 160 -1.76 -8.03 -14.15
C TYR A 160 -1.91 -9.41 -14.80
N ASP A 161 -0.90 -9.88 -15.50
CA ASP A 161 -0.87 -11.24 -16.05
C ASP A 161 -0.95 -12.29 -14.93
N ARG A 162 -1.49 -13.45 -15.21
CA ARG A 162 -1.55 -14.59 -14.29
C ARG A 162 -0.20 -14.91 -13.66
N LYS A 163 0.89 -14.81 -14.42
CA LYS A 163 2.25 -15.06 -13.92
C LYS A 163 2.61 -14.13 -12.76
N VAL A 164 2.19 -12.86 -12.82
CA VAL A 164 2.41 -11.88 -11.73
C VAL A 164 1.63 -12.29 -10.49
N ILE A 165 0.37 -12.69 -10.66
CA ILE A 165 -0.47 -13.14 -9.55
C ILE A 165 0.11 -14.39 -8.88
N GLU A 166 0.64 -15.34 -9.66
CA GLU A 166 1.30 -16.53 -9.12
C GLU A 166 2.60 -16.19 -8.33
N VAL A 167 3.32 -15.14 -8.76
CA VAL A 167 4.47 -14.66 -7.98
C VAL A 167 4.01 -14.03 -6.67
N PHE A 168 2.94 -13.21 -6.69
CA PHE A 168 2.37 -12.65 -5.46
C PHE A 168 1.92 -13.73 -4.47
N ARG A 169 1.32 -14.82 -4.96
CA ARG A 169 0.95 -15.97 -4.13
C ARG A 169 2.16 -16.65 -3.49
N LYS A 170 3.28 -16.77 -4.21
CA LYS A 170 4.52 -17.39 -3.71
C LYS A 170 5.22 -16.53 -2.68
N ILE A 171 5.11 -15.20 -2.76
CA ILE A 171 5.65 -14.28 -1.75
C ILE A 171 4.92 -14.47 -0.42
N ASP A 172 3.63 -14.82 -0.46
CA ASP A 172 2.80 -15.16 0.71
C ASP A 172 2.86 -14.12 1.83
N ASP A 173 2.82 -12.83 1.45
CA ASP A 173 2.86 -11.71 2.38
C ASP A 173 1.50 -11.54 3.07
N PRO A 174 1.40 -11.66 4.40
CA PRO A 174 0.14 -11.47 5.13
C PRO A 174 -0.34 -10.00 5.16
N TYR A 175 0.50 -9.05 4.73
CA TYR A 175 0.13 -7.64 4.63
C TYR A 175 0.77 -6.97 3.40
N PRO A 176 0.39 -7.38 2.18
CA PRO A 176 1.09 -7.07 0.95
C PRO A 176 0.98 -5.58 0.57
N TYR A 177 2.09 -4.87 0.56
CA TYR A 177 2.14 -3.50 0.02
C TYR A 177 2.26 -3.53 -1.50
N GLY A 178 1.13 -3.53 -2.20
CA GLY A 178 1.05 -3.79 -3.64
C GLY A 178 1.97 -2.92 -4.50
N ARG A 179 2.13 -1.62 -4.18
CA ARG A 179 3.01 -0.72 -4.95
C ARG A 179 4.48 -1.13 -4.84
N GLY A 180 4.93 -1.49 -3.65
CA GLY A 180 6.28 -1.98 -3.44
C GLY A 180 6.49 -3.34 -4.09
N LEU A 181 5.56 -4.27 -3.90
CA LEU A 181 5.63 -5.60 -4.53
C LEU A 181 5.74 -5.51 -6.06
N ILE A 182 4.94 -4.66 -6.71
CA ILE A 182 4.99 -4.46 -8.16
C ILE A 182 6.39 -3.98 -8.60
N SER A 183 6.96 -3.05 -7.86
CA SER A 183 8.31 -2.52 -8.16
C SER A 183 9.41 -3.55 -7.90
N ASP A 184 9.29 -4.36 -6.85
CA ASP A 184 10.24 -5.42 -6.49
C ASP A 184 10.33 -6.54 -7.54
N LEU A 185 9.26 -6.77 -8.30
CA LEU A 185 9.25 -7.81 -9.33
C LEU A 185 10.21 -7.54 -10.50
N GLY A 186 10.56 -6.28 -10.74
CA GLY A 186 11.47 -5.89 -11.82
C GLY A 186 10.96 -6.16 -13.24
N TYR A 187 9.64 -6.37 -13.42
CA TYR A 187 9.04 -6.48 -14.74
C TYR A 187 8.90 -5.13 -15.42
N ASP A 188 9.00 -5.11 -16.76
CA ASP A 188 8.62 -3.94 -17.54
C ASP A 188 7.15 -3.62 -17.37
N ILE A 189 6.86 -2.37 -16.98
CA ILE A 189 5.51 -1.90 -16.68
C ILE A 189 5.06 -0.90 -17.73
N ALA A 190 3.99 -1.21 -18.45
CA ALA A 190 3.35 -0.25 -19.33
C ALA A 190 2.59 0.79 -18.48
N ARG A 191 2.85 2.08 -18.69
CA ARG A 191 2.18 3.18 -18.00
C ARG A 191 1.18 3.84 -18.93
N ILE A 192 -0.08 3.89 -18.50
CA ILE A 192 -1.16 4.50 -19.26
C ILE A 192 -1.60 5.76 -18.53
N PRO A 193 -1.26 6.95 -19.07
CA PRO A 193 -1.60 8.19 -18.43
C PRO A 193 -3.11 8.46 -18.49
N TYR A 194 -3.70 8.86 -17.34
CA TYR A 194 -5.10 9.24 -17.28
C TYR A 194 -5.35 10.39 -16.31
N ARG A 195 -6.45 11.11 -16.54
CA ARG A 195 -6.97 12.09 -15.58
C ARG A 195 -7.96 11.38 -14.68
N GLN A 196 -7.69 11.41 -13.38
CA GLN A 196 -8.62 10.85 -12.41
C GLN A 196 -9.87 11.72 -12.33
N PRO A 197 -11.08 11.17 -12.56
CA PRO A 197 -12.31 11.89 -12.35
C PRO A 197 -12.45 12.35 -10.90
N GLU A 198 -13.10 13.49 -10.67
CA GLU A 198 -13.51 13.87 -9.34
C GLU A 198 -14.48 12.83 -8.75
N ARG A 199 -14.35 12.56 -7.47
CA ARG A 199 -15.26 11.69 -6.76
C ARG A 199 -16.66 12.30 -6.77
N LYS A 200 -17.59 11.66 -7.47
CA LYS A 200 -18.96 12.19 -7.63
C LYS A 200 -19.81 11.98 -6.37
N ARG A 201 -19.55 10.91 -5.59
CA ARG A 201 -20.36 10.47 -4.45
C ARG A 201 -19.50 9.84 -3.38
N GLY A 202 -19.96 9.88 -2.14
CA GLY A 202 -19.28 9.32 -0.97
C GLY A 202 -18.19 10.21 -0.38
N LEU A 203 -17.84 9.96 0.88
CA LEU A 203 -16.79 10.68 1.62
C LEU A 203 -15.49 9.89 1.60
N THR A 204 -14.36 10.60 1.58
CA THR A 204 -13.05 9.96 1.76
C THR A 204 -12.99 9.33 3.17
N LYS A 205 -12.69 8.03 3.24
CA LYS A 205 -12.64 7.27 4.51
C LYS A 205 -11.21 7.17 5.07
N ASN A 206 -10.23 7.74 4.35
CA ASN A 206 -8.85 7.82 4.82
C ASN A 206 -8.73 8.89 5.91
N ASN A 207 -8.32 8.48 7.09
CA ASN A 207 -7.95 9.35 8.20
C ASN A 207 -6.42 9.42 8.34
N PHE A 208 -5.93 10.29 9.22
CA PHE A 208 -4.49 10.46 9.45
C PHE A 208 -3.81 9.13 9.84
N TYR A 209 -4.45 8.32 10.67
CA TYR A 209 -3.89 7.03 11.10
C TYR A 209 -3.75 6.04 9.93
N SER A 210 -4.78 5.91 9.09
CA SER A 210 -4.71 5.00 7.93
C SER A 210 -3.64 5.43 6.91
N LEU A 211 -3.42 6.74 6.76
CA LEU A 211 -2.35 7.27 5.90
C LEU A 211 -0.97 7.04 6.53
N TYR A 212 -0.85 7.22 7.84
CA TYR A 212 0.37 6.94 8.59
C TYR A 212 0.73 5.44 8.51
N ASP A 213 -0.22 4.55 8.79
CA ASP A 213 -0.02 3.11 8.71
C ASP A 213 0.43 2.66 7.31
N LEU A 214 -0.21 3.22 6.26
CA LEU A 214 0.17 2.92 4.88
C LEU A 214 1.56 3.44 4.54
N ALA A 215 1.94 4.61 5.05
CA ALA A 215 3.25 5.19 4.87
C ALA A 215 4.33 4.37 5.58
N MET A 216 4.08 3.99 6.84
CA MET A 216 5.00 3.14 7.62
C MET A 216 5.14 1.76 7.01
N LEU A 217 4.04 1.16 6.54
CA LEU A 217 4.07 -0.09 5.80
C LEU A 217 5.00 0.01 4.58
N GLY A 218 4.85 1.06 3.76
CA GLY A 218 5.72 1.27 2.59
C GLY A 218 7.20 1.38 2.95
N ILE A 219 7.53 2.10 4.03
CA ILE A 219 8.91 2.29 4.49
C ILE A 219 9.47 0.99 5.08
N THR A 220 8.75 0.35 6.02
CA THR A 220 9.29 -0.80 6.76
C THR A 220 9.37 -2.06 5.91
N SER A 221 8.47 -2.25 4.94
CA SER A 221 8.47 -3.42 4.05
C SER A 221 9.58 -3.36 2.98
N HIS A 222 9.95 -2.16 2.50
CA HIS A 222 10.84 -2.02 1.35
C HIS A 222 12.10 -1.18 1.61
N SER A 223 12.39 -0.83 2.88
CA SER A 223 13.56 -0.04 3.21
C SER A 223 14.22 -0.46 4.52
N LYS A 224 15.53 -0.69 4.47
CA LYS A 224 16.38 -0.88 5.65
C LYS A 224 17.12 0.41 6.03
N VAL A 225 16.96 1.49 5.26
CA VAL A 225 17.72 2.74 5.44
C VAL A 225 17.45 3.39 6.79
N PRO A 226 16.21 3.49 7.32
CA PRO A 226 16.00 4.02 8.67
C PRO A 226 16.76 3.27 9.75
N LEU A 227 16.84 1.92 9.67
CA LEU A 227 17.63 1.10 10.59
C LEU A 227 19.13 1.35 10.43
N ARG A 228 19.63 1.45 9.20
CA ARG A 228 21.04 1.75 8.93
C ARG A 228 21.43 3.14 9.43
N LEU A 229 20.56 4.14 9.22
CA LEU A 229 20.76 5.49 9.76
C LEU A 229 20.80 5.47 11.30
N ALA A 230 19.86 4.76 11.93
CA ALA A 230 19.85 4.57 13.38
C ALA A 230 21.17 3.98 13.87
N THR A 231 21.69 2.95 13.20
CA THR A 231 22.96 2.31 13.54
C THR A 231 24.14 3.26 13.35
N LEU A 232 24.23 3.98 12.22
CA LEU A 232 25.33 4.90 11.94
C LEU A 232 25.37 6.08 12.90
N ILE A 233 24.22 6.71 13.15
CA ILE A 233 24.10 7.84 14.09
C ILE A 233 24.38 7.35 15.51
N GLY A 234 23.82 6.21 15.89
CA GLY A 234 24.05 5.62 17.20
C GLY A 234 25.54 5.31 17.44
N PHE A 235 26.20 4.69 16.45
CA PHE A 235 27.65 4.41 16.52
C PHE A 235 28.48 5.69 16.61
N PHE A 236 28.17 6.70 15.80
CA PHE A 236 28.84 7.99 15.84
C PHE A 236 28.69 8.66 17.20
N LEU A 237 27.46 8.74 17.73
CA LEU A 237 27.20 9.34 19.04
C LEU A 237 27.88 8.56 20.18
N ALA A 238 27.86 7.23 20.12
CA ALA A 238 28.54 6.37 21.09
C ALA A 238 30.06 6.61 21.06
N SER A 239 30.66 6.71 19.87
CA SER A 239 32.08 7.00 19.72
C SER A 239 32.47 8.37 20.29
N VAL A 240 31.68 9.40 19.96
CA VAL A 240 31.88 10.76 20.52
C VAL A 240 31.73 10.75 22.04
N SER A 241 30.69 10.09 22.55
CA SER A 241 30.49 10.00 24.01
C SER A 241 31.63 9.27 24.73
N LEU A 242 32.14 8.19 24.10
CA LEU A 242 33.28 7.45 24.65
C LEU A 242 34.54 8.32 24.72
N VAL A 243 34.83 9.08 23.65
CA VAL A 243 35.97 10.02 23.63
C VAL A 243 35.83 11.08 24.71
N ILE A 244 34.63 11.69 24.84
CA ILE A 244 34.34 12.67 25.88
C ILE A 244 34.55 12.06 27.29
N ALA A 245 34.02 10.84 27.50
CA ALA A 245 34.17 10.14 28.78
C ALA A 245 35.64 9.88 29.11
N ILE A 246 36.45 9.43 28.17
CA ILE A 246 37.88 9.17 28.35
C ILE A 246 38.62 10.48 28.66
N VAL A 247 38.34 11.56 27.91
CA VAL A 247 38.95 12.87 28.12
C VAL A 247 38.64 13.39 29.55
N TYR A 248 37.37 13.34 29.94
CA TYR A 248 36.94 13.73 31.29
C TYR A 248 37.54 12.86 32.38
N PHE A 249 37.66 11.57 32.15
CA PHE A 249 38.29 10.64 33.10
C PHE A 249 39.77 10.98 33.30
N ILE A 250 40.53 11.15 32.22
CA ILE A 250 41.95 11.55 32.29
C ILE A 250 42.10 12.92 32.96
N TYR A 251 41.26 13.91 32.55
CA TYR A 251 41.28 15.24 33.15
C TYR A 251 41.03 15.18 34.67
N LYS A 252 40.09 14.36 35.11
CA LYS A 252 39.80 14.16 36.54
C LYS A 252 40.99 13.55 37.30
N LEU A 253 41.69 12.60 36.68
CA LEU A 253 42.88 11.99 37.32
C LEU A 253 44.04 12.99 37.45
N VAL A 254 44.26 13.84 36.47
CA VAL A 254 45.37 14.82 36.45
C VAL A 254 45.09 16.02 37.32
N PHE A 255 43.83 16.52 37.31
CA PHE A 255 43.45 17.77 38.01
C PHE A 255 42.36 17.51 39.07
N TRP A 256 42.62 16.57 39.99
CA TRP A 256 41.66 16.10 40.99
C TRP A 256 40.94 17.18 41.79
N SER A 257 41.64 18.29 42.14
CA SER A 257 41.13 19.40 42.96
C SER A 257 40.45 20.55 42.17
N ARG A 258 40.59 20.57 40.84
CA ARG A 258 40.09 21.66 39.96
C ARG A 258 38.83 21.30 39.18
N PHE A 259 37.98 20.47 39.71
CA PHE A 259 36.80 19.99 38.96
C PHE A 259 35.50 20.57 39.53
N PRO A 260 35.13 21.84 39.25
CA PRO A 260 33.78 22.30 39.47
C PRO A 260 32.93 21.81 38.29
N VAL A 261 32.31 20.67 38.45
CA VAL A 261 31.38 20.17 37.45
C VAL A 261 30.13 21.00 37.52
N GLY A 262 29.96 21.91 36.56
CA GLY A 262 28.66 22.53 36.33
C GLY A 262 27.63 21.46 36.02
N GLN A 263 26.49 21.44 36.69
CA GLN A 263 25.41 20.48 36.46
C GLN A 263 24.78 20.63 35.06
N ALA A 264 24.83 21.83 34.46
CA ALA A 264 24.22 22.13 33.18
C ALA A 264 24.67 21.23 32.03
N PRO A 265 25.96 20.99 31.76
CA PRO A 265 26.41 20.09 30.69
C PRO A 265 25.92 18.65 30.86
N VAL A 266 25.84 18.18 32.12
CA VAL A 266 25.35 16.83 32.44
C VAL A 266 23.85 16.71 32.12
N VAL A 267 23.05 17.69 32.54
CA VAL A 267 21.60 17.71 32.30
C VAL A 267 21.32 17.84 30.80
N ILE A 268 21.99 18.75 30.09
CA ILE A 268 21.82 18.91 28.64
C ILE A 268 22.19 17.61 27.90
N GLY A 269 23.34 17.03 28.25
CA GLY A 269 23.78 15.76 27.64
C GLY A 269 22.79 14.62 27.90
N LEU A 270 22.28 14.48 29.13
CA LEU A 270 21.31 13.46 29.48
C LEU A 270 20.03 13.57 28.63
N PHE A 271 19.44 14.76 28.54
CA PHE A 271 18.20 14.95 27.75
C PHE A 271 18.45 14.79 26.25
N LEU A 272 19.58 15.30 25.74
CA LEU A 272 19.93 15.13 24.31
C LEU A 272 20.07 13.65 23.93
N PHE A 273 20.87 12.88 24.67
CA PHE A 273 21.07 11.47 24.39
C PHE A 273 19.80 10.67 24.60
N SER A 274 19.03 10.96 25.65
CA SER A 274 17.76 10.30 25.89
C SER A 274 16.74 10.55 24.77
N SER A 275 16.64 11.78 24.24
CA SER A 275 15.72 12.10 23.15
C SER A 275 16.10 11.37 21.86
N VAL A 276 17.39 11.33 21.51
CA VAL A 276 17.90 10.57 20.37
C VAL A 276 17.63 9.07 20.54
N GLN A 277 17.89 8.53 21.72
CA GLN A 277 17.64 7.12 22.03
C GLN A 277 16.16 6.76 21.90
N LEU A 278 15.26 7.59 22.46
CA LEU A 278 13.80 7.36 22.37
C LEU A 278 13.31 7.42 20.92
N PHE A 279 13.83 8.35 20.11
CA PHE A 279 13.49 8.43 18.69
C PHE A 279 13.83 7.12 17.97
N PHE A 280 15.06 6.61 18.11
CA PHE A 280 15.45 5.37 17.47
C PHE A 280 14.75 4.13 18.05
N THR A 281 14.42 4.15 19.34
CA THR A 281 13.58 3.10 19.93
C THR A 281 12.19 3.07 19.27
N GLY A 282 11.60 4.24 18.97
CA GLY A 282 10.37 4.34 18.20
C GLY A 282 10.50 3.75 16.79
N VAL A 283 11.56 4.08 16.07
CA VAL A 283 11.84 3.51 14.74
C VAL A 283 11.96 1.98 14.82
N LEU A 284 12.69 1.46 15.80
CA LEU A 284 12.81 0.00 16.03
C LEU A 284 11.43 -0.63 16.31
N GLY A 285 10.57 0.06 17.07
CA GLY A 285 9.21 -0.37 17.35
C GLY A 285 8.40 -0.62 16.09
N GLU A 286 8.49 0.27 15.11
CA GLU A 286 7.80 0.12 13.81
C GLU A 286 8.28 -1.13 13.03
N TYR A 287 9.59 -1.38 13.00
CA TYR A 287 10.11 -2.60 12.36
C TYR A 287 9.74 -3.87 13.13
N ILE A 288 9.72 -3.83 14.46
CA ILE A 288 9.24 -4.96 15.28
C ILE A 288 7.76 -5.22 15.01
N ALA A 289 6.93 -4.19 14.85
CA ALA A 289 5.52 -4.32 14.52
C ALA A 289 5.32 -4.96 13.12
N ALA A 290 6.13 -4.58 12.14
CA ALA A 290 6.14 -5.20 10.83
C ALA A 290 6.53 -6.70 10.91
N ILE A 291 7.63 -7.02 11.60
CA ILE A 291 8.07 -8.41 11.84
C ILE A 291 6.99 -9.21 12.56
N HIS A 292 6.38 -8.65 13.61
CA HIS A 292 5.30 -9.30 14.35
C HIS A 292 4.12 -9.65 13.43
N THR A 293 3.75 -8.76 12.51
CA THR A 293 2.68 -9.01 11.52
C THR A 293 3.05 -10.17 10.60
N GLN A 294 4.29 -10.22 10.13
CA GLN A 294 4.79 -11.31 9.28
C GLN A 294 4.82 -12.67 10.03
N VAL A 295 5.29 -12.68 11.27
CA VAL A 295 5.40 -13.92 12.09
C VAL A 295 4.04 -14.49 12.46
N LEU A 296 3.03 -13.63 12.70
CA LEU A 296 1.67 -14.09 13.03
C LEU A 296 0.98 -14.83 11.87
N HIS A 297 1.37 -14.60 10.65
CA HIS A 297 0.90 -15.30 9.44
C HIS A 297 -0.62 -15.45 9.38
N ARG A 298 -1.34 -14.40 9.76
CA ARG A 298 -2.80 -14.40 9.78
C ARG A 298 -3.34 -14.38 8.35
N PRO A 299 -4.45 -15.10 8.06
CA PRO A 299 -5.07 -15.06 6.74
C PRO A 299 -5.43 -13.63 6.36
N LEU A 300 -5.34 -13.31 5.06
CA LEU A 300 -5.65 -11.97 4.54
C LEU A 300 -7.01 -11.48 4.99
N VAL A 301 -8.03 -12.33 4.89
CA VAL A 301 -9.39 -12.06 5.36
C VAL A 301 -10.02 -13.32 5.96
N ILE A 302 -11.13 -13.14 6.66
CA ILE A 302 -12.07 -14.20 7.02
C ILE A 302 -13.37 -13.89 6.32
N GLU A 303 -13.79 -14.77 5.43
CA GLU A 303 -15.01 -14.62 4.65
C GLU A 303 -16.23 -15.00 5.50
N LYS A 304 -17.30 -14.24 5.33
CA LYS A 304 -18.62 -14.55 5.88
C LYS A 304 -19.43 -15.37 4.88
N GLU A 305 -19.27 -15.06 3.61
CA GLU A 305 -20.08 -15.64 2.54
C GLU A 305 -19.40 -15.51 1.18
N ARG A 306 -19.64 -16.47 0.28
CA ARG A 306 -19.31 -16.42 -1.15
C ARG A 306 -20.55 -16.63 -1.99
N ILE A 307 -20.64 -15.96 -3.14
CA ILE A 307 -21.73 -16.06 -4.09
C ILE A 307 -21.15 -16.27 -5.48
N ASN A 308 -21.64 -17.25 -6.22
CA ASN A 308 -21.28 -17.61 -7.61
C ASN A 308 -19.83 -18.10 -7.81
N PHE A 309 -19.22 -18.72 -6.81
CA PHE A 309 -17.88 -19.32 -6.94
C PHE A 309 -17.95 -20.82 -7.27
#